data_3039e49f5c0876a402a24191547f93a2
#
_entry.id   3039e49f5c0876a402a24191547f93a2
#
_cell.length_a   1.000
_cell.length_b   1.000
_cell.length_c   1.000
_cell.angle_alpha   90.00
_cell.angle_beta   90.00
_cell.angle_gamma   90.00
#
_symmetry.space_group_name_H-M   'P 1'
#
loop_
_entity.id
_entity.type
_entity.pdbx_description
1 polymer ?
#
loop_
_entity_poly.entity_id
_entity_poly.type
_entity_poly.pdbx_seq_one_letter_code
_entity_poly.pdbx_strand_id
1 'polypeptide(L)'
;MTETRAKIVATLGPASFAPAALAALARAGADVFRLNGAHTPPERVAGLVRRIRATARRVGRDLGILLDLPGVKVRCGALPGGALTVKQGERLDLGPARGPMPGHVPVPRSVFDALEPGAEVLLSDGTVVLRVLEVGARTARARVEAGGTIRDRVGVHVRGALHPGAVLTPLDVVLAKAGAVAGVDALAISFVRGPQDVRRLRRLLVEARVRMPLLVGKLERREAVQNLDATLDACDGVMVARGDLGLEYGPEEVPGLQKRILEAASRHGRFAITATQMLESMTTAARPTRAEASDVANAVFDGTDAVMLSGETAVGAHPALVVETMNRILAAAEADPHCPFAGDPRIPGPDADARRPDRLVVRAAVRLAMDARAAAVVVFTRGGQSARRLAKERPRAPIFAYAREPEVGRGLLLSWGVRPRHLPARGSTDAVLRSVMSSLKREQRLRRGDRVVLVMGGAEDPAGTTSLVKLVSL
;
A
#
# COMPACT_ATOMS: atom_id res chain seq x y z
N MET A 1 6.46 18.82 14.14
CA MET A 1 7.10 17.79 13.28
C MET A 1 7.06 18.29 11.85
N THR A 2 8.13 18.05 11.09
CA THR A 2 8.16 18.35 9.65
C THR A 2 7.17 17.42 8.96
N GLU A 3 6.22 17.98 8.23
CA GLU A 3 5.21 17.19 7.50
C GLU A 3 5.88 16.57 6.26
N THR A 4 6.04 15.27 6.25
CA THR A 4 6.62 14.52 5.13
C THR A 4 5.64 14.42 3.97
N ARG A 5 6.16 14.21 2.77
CA ARG A 5 5.35 14.01 1.56
C ARG A 5 4.96 12.55 1.37
N ALA A 6 5.92 11.63 1.55
CA ALA A 6 5.64 10.21 1.61
C ALA A 6 4.76 9.92 2.83
N LYS A 7 3.76 9.07 2.66
CA LYS A 7 2.74 8.77 3.66
C LYS A 7 3.13 7.57 4.51
N ILE A 8 2.65 7.52 5.75
CA ILE A 8 2.90 6.41 6.66
C ILE A 8 1.61 5.62 6.87
N VAL A 9 1.63 4.35 6.48
CA VAL A 9 0.57 3.38 6.77
C VAL A 9 0.99 2.57 8.00
N ALA A 10 0.22 2.67 9.09
CA ALA A 10 0.49 1.94 10.33
C ALA A 10 -0.54 0.81 10.52
N THR A 11 -0.07 -0.43 10.69
CA THR A 11 -0.96 -1.56 10.94
C THR A 11 -1.40 -1.57 12.40
N LEU A 12 -2.71 -1.72 12.59
CA LEU A 12 -3.30 -1.84 13.93
C LEU A 12 -3.31 -3.28 14.40
N GLY A 13 -3.01 -3.46 15.67
CA GLY A 13 -3.00 -4.74 16.36
C GLY A 13 -3.09 -4.57 17.88
N PRO A 14 -2.81 -5.61 18.66
CA PRO A 14 -2.89 -5.58 20.12
C PRO A 14 -2.16 -4.39 20.77
N ALA A 15 -0.99 -4.00 20.26
CA ALA A 15 -0.21 -2.89 20.79
C ALA A 15 -0.80 -1.50 20.48
N SER A 16 -1.74 -1.41 19.51
CA SER A 16 -2.20 -0.12 18.97
C SER A 16 -3.73 0.06 18.93
N PHE A 17 -4.54 -0.91 19.39
CA PHE A 17 -6.00 -0.78 19.39
C PHE A 17 -6.56 0.21 20.43
N ALA A 18 -5.83 0.51 21.49
CA ALA A 18 -6.29 1.42 22.53
C ALA A 18 -6.43 2.86 21.99
N PRO A 19 -7.47 3.63 22.40
CA PRO A 19 -7.67 5.00 21.90
C PRO A 19 -6.49 5.94 22.14
N ALA A 20 -5.74 5.75 23.22
CA ALA A 20 -4.53 6.51 23.52
C ALA A 20 -3.40 6.18 22.54
N ALA A 21 -3.20 4.88 22.25
CA ALA A 21 -2.20 4.43 21.28
C ALA A 21 -2.53 4.90 19.85
N LEU A 22 -3.78 4.80 19.42
CA LEU A 22 -4.24 5.36 18.13
C LEU A 22 -3.91 6.86 18.01
N ALA A 23 -4.17 7.63 19.07
CA ALA A 23 -3.88 9.05 19.09
C ALA A 23 -2.36 9.33 19.08
N ALA A 24 -1.58 8.50 19.76
CA ALA A 24 -0.12 8.60 19.76
C ALA A 24 0.44 8.34 18.35
N LEU A 25 0.02 7.25 17.67
CA LEU A 25 0.40 6.95 16.30
C LEU A 25 0.04 8.10 15.33
N ALA A 26 -1.17 8.64 15.44
CA ALA A 26 -1.62 9.75 14.60
C ALA A 26 -0.78 11.02 14.82
N ARG A 27 -0.43 11.33 16.08
CA ARG A 27 0.45 12.47 16.40
C ARG A 27 1.89 12.23 15.96
N ALA A 28 2.36 10.98 16.02
CA ALA A 28 3.69 10.58 15.54
C ALA A 28 3.85 10.73 14.01
N GLY A 29 2.74 10.83 13.27
CA GLY A 29 2.77 11.06 11.82
C GLY A 29 2.08 10.00 10.97
N ALA A 30 1.43 8.99 11.55
CA ALA A 30 0.66 8.02 10.76
C ALA A 30 -0.49 8.73 10.01
N ASP A 31 -0.58 8.50 8.70
CA ASP A 31 -1.60 9.06 7.81
C ASP A 31 -2.76 8.08 7.60
N VAL A 32 -2.44 6.79 7.53
CA VAL A 32 -3.41 5.73 7.23
C VAL A 32 -3.25 4.59 8.23
N PHE A 33 -4.35 4.07 8.74
CA PHE A 33 -4.36 2.87 9.56
C PHE A 33 -4.79 1.66 8.73
N ARG A 34 -3.94 0.61 8.74
CA ARG A 34 -4.25 -0.66 8.11
C ARG A 34 -4.92 -1.60 9.11
N LEU A 35 -6.05 -2.14 8.72
CA LEU A 35 -6.74 -3.24 9.39
C LEU A 35 -6.38 -4.54 8.67
N ASN A 36 -5.70 -5.46 9.35
CA ASN A 36 -5.36 -6.76 8.77
C ASN A 36 -6.57 -7.71 8.88
N GLY A 37 -7.22 -8.01 7.77
CA GLY A 37 -8.40 -8.87 7.70
C GLY A 37 -8.17 -10.31 8.17
N ALA A 38 -6.92 -10.80 8.16
CA ALA A 38 -6.60 -12.12 8.73
C ALA A 38 -6.83 -12.19 10.26
N HIS A 39 -6.77 -11.03 10.94
CA HIS A 39 -6.91 -10.90 12.40
C HIS A 39 -8.08 -9.99 12.81
N THR A 40 -8.83 -9.50 11.84
CA THR A 40 -9.97 -8.60 12.08
C THR A 40 -11.24 -9.26 11.54
N PRO A 41 -12.03 -9.91 12.38
CA PRO A 41 -13.28 -10.53 11.91
C PRO A 41 -14.27 -9.44 11.46
N PRO A 42 -15.17 -9.75 10.50
CA PRO A 42 -16.05 -8.77 9.83
C PRO A 42 -16.87 -7.90 10.79
N GLU A 43 -17.37 -8.48 11.87
CA GLU A 43 -18.18 -7.81 12.88
C GLU A 43 -17.41 -6.75 13.68
N ARG A 44 -16.11 -6.83 13.76
CA ARG A 44 -15.25 -5.85 14.45
C ARG A 44 -14.88 -4.65 13.58
N VAL A 45 -14.98 -4.75 12.26
CA VAL A 45 -14.53 -3.71 11.31
C VAL A 45 -15.23 -2.38 11.60
N ALA A 46 -16.56 -2.37 11.71
CA ALA A 46 -17.33 -1.15 11.93
C ALA A 46 -16.95 -0.44 13.26
N GLY A 47 -16.71 -1.22 14.32
CA GLY A 47 -16.24 -0.70 15.60
C GLY A 47 -14.88 -0.01 15.52
N LEU A 48 -13.93 -0.63 14.80
CA LEU A 48 -12.59 -0.07 14.59
C LEU A 48 -12.66 1.19 13.73
N VAL A 49 -13.43 1.19 12.65
CA VAL A 49 -13.63 2.38 11.80
C VAL A 49 -14.17 3.55 12.64
N ARG A 50 -15.21 3.35 13.44
CA ARG A 50 -15.75 4.40 14.32
C ARG A 50 -14.69 4.92 15.29
N ARG A 51 -13.88 4.05 15.88
CA ARG A 51 -12.79 4.43 16.81
C ARG A 51 -11.73 5.27 16.12
N ILE A 52 -11.29 4.89 14.92
CA ILE A 52 -10.30 5.65 14.12
C ILE A 52 -10.88 7.03 13.78
N ARG A 53 -12.13 7.12 13.31
CA ARG A 53 -12.79 8.39 13.00
C ARG A 53 -12.94 9.30 14.23
N ALA A 54 -13.25 8.74 15.39
CA ALA A 54 -13.28 9.48 16.65
C ALA A 54 -11.89 10.00 17.04
N THR A 55 -10.85 9.17 16.83
CA THR A 55 -9.46 9.59 17.05
C THR A 55 -9.07 10.72 16.11
N ALA A 56 -9.40 10.64 14.81
CA ALA A 56 -9.15 11.68 13.83
C ALA A 56 -9.72 13.04 14.27
N ARG A 57 -10.98 13.06 14.70
CA ARG A 57 -11.62 14.28 15.25
C ARG A 57 -10.89 14.81 16.46
N ARG A 58 -10.49 13.93 17.40
CA ARG A 58 -9.80 14.34 18.65
C ARG A 58 -8.41 14.91 18.40
N VAL A 59 -7.66 14.38 17.41
CA VAL A 59 -6.32 14.87 17.08
C VAL A 59 -6.32 16.00 16.04
N GLY A 60 -7.49 16.35 15.49
CA GLY A 60 -7.62 17.41 14.47
C GLY A 60 -6.95 17.10 13.15
N ARG A 61 -6.83 15.79 12.79
CA ARG A 61 -6.23 15.33 11.51
C ARG A 61 -7.13 14.32 10.84
N ASP A 62 -7.22 14.38 9.51
CA ASP A 62 -7.79 13.28 8.74
C ASP A 62 -6.90 12.04 8.83
N LEU A 63 -7.53 10.88 8.94
CA LEU A 63 -6.88 9.58 8.98
C LEU A 63 -7.54 8.66 7.96
N GLY A 64 -6.73 8.07 7.06
CA GLY A 64 -7.17 7.05 6.12
C GLY A 64 -7.35 5.69 6.79
N ILE A 65 -8.17 4.83 6.19
CA ILE A 65 -8.35 3.44 6.64
C ILE A 65 -8.22 2.51 5.44
N LEU A 66 -7.24 1.61 5.52
CA LEU A 66 -7.01 0.54 4.56
C LEU A 66 -7.39 -0.79 5.20
N LEU A 67 -8.37 -1.50 4.66
CA LEU A 67 -8.67 -2.87 5.05
C LEU A 67 -7.98 -3.83 4.09
N ASP A 68 -7.08 -4.66 4.62
CA ASP A 68 -6.29 -5.63 3.87
C ASP A 68 -6.97 -7.00 3.93
N LEU A 69 -7.44 -7.47 2.77
CA LEU A 69 -8.13 -8.75 2.62
C LEU A 69 -7.11 -9.90 2.69
N PRO A 70 -7.35 -10.95 3.50
CA PRO A 70 -6.35 -12.00 3.75
C PRO A 70 -5.99 -12.82 2.51
N GLY A 71 -6.91 -13.02 1.58
CA GLY A 71 -6.70 -13.91 0.44
C GLY A 71 -6.52 -15.37 0.86
N VAL A 72 -6.01 -16.19 -0.06
CA VAL A 72 -5.70 -17.60 0.18
C VAL A 72 -4.23 -17.74 0.58
N LYS A 73 -3.94 -17.78 1.89
CA LYS A 73 -2.62 -18.22 2.36
C LYS A 73 -2.65 -19.74 2.58
N VAL A 74 -1.94 -20.46 1.71
CA VAL A 74 -1.83 -21.89 1.81
C VAL A 74 -0.94 -22.26 3.00
N ARG A 75 -1.37 -23.22 3.82
CA ARG A 75 -0.69 -23.60 5.06
C ARG A 75 -0.47 -25.10 5.12
N CYS A 76 0.61 -25.54 5.75
CA CYS A 76 0.81 -26.95 6.09
C CYS A 76 -0.21 -27.39 7.15
N GLY A 77 -0.34 -28.71 7.32
CA GLY A 77 -1.17 -29.31 8.36
C GLY A 77 -0.51 -29.30 9.73
N ALA A 78 -1.12 -30.03 10.68
CA ALA A 78 -0.57 -30.21 12.01
C ALA A 78 0.65 -31.13 12.01
N LEU A 79 1.64 -30.83 12.83
CA LEU A 79 2.89 -31.55 13.00
C LEU A 79 2.90 -32.31 14.33
N PRO A 80 3.66 -33.42 14.46
CA PRO A 80 3.87 -34.08 15.74
C PRO A 80 4.47 -33.12 16.77
N GLY A 81 3.83 -32.97 17.92
CA GLY A 81 4.31 -32.07 18.97
C GLY A 81 4.19 -30.56 18.63
N GLY A 82 3.46 -30.21 17.57
CA GLY A 82 3.21 -28.80 17.17
C GLY A 82 4.34 -28.13 16.42
N ALA A 83 5.53 -28.74 16.34
CA ALA A 83 6.67 -28.20 15.61
C ALA A 83 7.64 -29.30 15.18
N LEU A 84 8.38 -29.03 14.10
CA LEU A 84 9.46 -29.89 13.60
C LEU A 84 10.70 -29.03 13.35
N THR A 85 11.78 -29.31 14.07
CA THR A 85 13.08 -28.68 13.81
C THR A 85 13.88 -29.54 12.84
N VAL A 86 14.40 -28.93 11.79
CA VAL A 86 15.11 -29.59 10.69
C VAL A 86 16.45 -28.94 10.44
N LYS A 87 17.44 -29.74 10.07
CA LYS A 87 18.81 -29.27 9.75
C LYS A 87 19.08 -29.40 8.26
N GLN A 88 19.98 -28.59 7.76
CA GLN A 88 20.45 -28.68 6.38
C GLN A 88 20.95 -30.10 6.07
N GLY A 89 20.59 -30.62 4.89
CA GLY A 89 20.94 -31.95 4.42
C GLY A 89 19.95 -33.04 4.82
N GLU A 90 19.11 -32.84 5.83
CA GLU A 90 18.08 -33.81 6.23
C GLU A 90 17.06 -34.04 5.10
N ARG A 91 16.42 -35.20 5.14
CA ARG A 91 15.34 -35.57 4.21
C ARG A 91 14.00 -35.60 4.92
N LEU A 92 12.99 -35.07 4.26
CA LEU A 92 11.61 -35.02 4.73
C LEU A 92 10.68 -35.52 3.65
N ASP A 93 9.54 -36.07 4.08
CA ASP A 93 8.45 -36.39 3.19
C ASP A 93 7.37 -35.30 3.24
N LEU A 94 6.89 -34.90 2.04
CA LEU A 94 5.79 -33.92 1.86
C LEU A 94 4.60 -34.66 1.26
N GLY A 95 3.40 -34.37 1.71
CA GLY A 95 2.21 -34.92 1.07
C GLY A 95 0.92 -34.74 1.85
N PRO A 96 -0.26 -35.03 1.24
CA PRO A 96 -1.53 -34.96 1.93
C PRO A 96 -1.62 -36.08 2.97
N ALA A 97 -1.44 -35.73 4.24
CA ALA A 97 -1.59 -36.65 5.36
C ALA A 97 -2.88 -36.41 6.13
N ARG A 98 -3.48 -37.46 6.66
CA ARG A 98 -4.68 -37.37 7.50
C ARG A 98 -4.37 -37.11 8.98
N GLY A 99 -3.09 -37.02 9.36
CA GLY A 99 -2.66 -36.75 10.72
C GLY A 99 -1.15 -36.53 10.82
N PRO A 100 -0.65 -36.15 12.01
CA PRO A 100 0.75 -35.92 12.25
C PRO A 100 1.54 -37.26 12.13
N MET A 101 2.63 -37.22 11.33
CA MET A 101 3.54 -38.35 11.16
C MET A 101 5.00 -37.85 11.30
N PRO A 102 5.89 -38.63 12.01
CA PRO A 102 7.30 -38.25 12.13
C PRO A 102 7.98 -38.12 10.75
N GLY A 103 8.80 -37.11 10.59
CA GLY A 103 9.53 -36.85 9.33
C GLY A 103 8.67 -36.49 8.14
N HIS A 104 7.38 -36.18 8.34
CA HIS A 104 6.44 -35.81 7.30
C HIS A 104 5.86 -34.44 7.57
N VAL A 105 5.87 -33.59 6.55
CA VAL A 105 5.20 -32.29 6.57
C VAL A 105 3.91 -32.39 5.76
N PRO A 106 2.74 -32.31 6.41
CA PRO A 106 1.47 -32.39 5.73
C PRO A 106 1.23 -31.13 4.89
N VAL A 107 1.04 -31.28 3.59
CA VAL A 107 0.71 -30.17 2.69
C VAL A 107 -0.67 -30.40 2.04
N PRO A 108 -1.41 -29.34 1.73
CA PRO A 108 -2.68 -29.46 1.00
C PRO A 108 -2.49 -30.18 -0.34
N ARG A 109 -3.53 -30.86 -0.82
CA ARG A 109 -3.50 -31.57 -2.09
C ARG A 109 -3.09 -30.67 -3.27
N SER A 110 -3.58 -29.44 -3.29
CA SER A 110 -3.22 -28.44 -4.31
C SER A 110 -1.74 -28.06 -4.33
N VAL A 111 -1.06 -28.11 -3.18
CA VAL A 111 0.40 -27.94 -3.08
C VAL A 111 1.11 -29.19 -3.59
N PHE A 112 0.66 -30.36 -3.12
CA PHE A 112 1.26 -31.62 -3.51
C PHE A 112 1.20 -31.85 -5.02
N ASP A 113 0.07 -31.54 -5.65
CA ASP A 113 -0.12 -31.69 -7.10
C ASP A 113 0.75 -30.73 -7.93
N ALA A 114 1.29 -29.69 -7.30
CA ALA A 114 2.21 -28.73 -7.93
C ALA A 114 3.70 -29.08 -7.69
N LEU A 115 3.99 -30.17 -6.95
CA LEU A 115 5.37 -30.58 -6.72
C LEU A 115 5.92 -31.33 -7.91
N GLU A 116 7.14 -30.99 -8.29
CA GLU A 116 7.94 -31.72 -9.30
C GLU A 116 9.37 -31.85 -8.81
N PRO A 117 10.14 -32.83 -9.30
CA PRO A 117 11.58 -32.93 -9.00
C PRO A 117 12.32 -31.62 -9.32
N GLY A 118 13.11 -31.14 -8.36
CA GLY A 118 13.80 -29.86 -8.45
C GLY A 118 12.99 -28.66 -7.93
N ALA A 119 11.69 -28.80 -7.67
CA ALA A 119 10.87 -27.71 -7.10
C ALA A 119 11.38 -27.27 -5.72
N GLU A 120 11.31 -25.97 -5.47
CA GLU A 120 11.67 -25.34 -4.20
C GLU A 120 10.42 -25.08 -3.37
N VAL A 121 10.36 -25.66 -2.18
CA VAL A 121 9.25 -25.51 -1.21
C VAL A 121 9.74 -24.66 -0.04
N LEU A 122 9.08 -23.54 0.16
CA LEU A 122 9.38 -22.56 1.19
C LEU A 122 8.36 -22.68 2.33
N LEU A 123 8.84 -22.79 3.55
CA LEU A 123 8.04 -22.87 4.76
C LEU A 123 8.45 -21.77 5.74
N SER A 124 7.56 -21.43 6.69
CA SER A 124 7.84 -20.43 7.73
C SER A 124 8.33 -19.10 7.13
N ASP A 125 7.58 -18.58 6.14
CA ASP A 125 7.90 -17.34 5.39
C ASP A 125 9.33 -17.34 4.81
N GLY A 126 9.76 -18.52 4.29
CA GLY A 126 11.03 -18.72 3.59
C GLY A 126 12.24 -19.01 4.48
N THR A 127 12.07 -19.11 5.80
CA THR A 127 13.19 -19.45 6.71
C THR A 127 13.61 -20.92 6.59
N VAL A 128 12.70 -21.80 6.18
CA VAL A 128 13.01 -23.20 5.86
C VAL A 128 12.81 -23.42 4.37
N VAL A 129 13.84 -23.93 3.72
CA VAL A 129 13.87 -24.19 2.28
C VAL A 129 14.09 -25.67 2.01
N LEU A 130 13.20 -26.26 1.24
CA LEU A 130 13.27 -27.66 0.83
C LEU A 130 13.38 -27.76 -0.68
N ARG A 131 14.24 -28.70 -1.16
CA ARG A 131 14.34 -29.08 -2.56
C ARG A 131 13.70 -30.43 -2.78
N VAL A 132 12.67 -30.52 -3.63
CA VAL A 132 12.03 -31.78 -3.99
C VAL A 132 12.99 -32.66 -4.78
N LEU A 133 13.20 -33.89 -4.33
CA LEU A 133 14.08 -34.87 -4.98
C LEU A 133 13.27 -35.79 -5.91
N GLU A 134 12.16 -36.30 -5.41
CA GLU A 134 11.29 -37.23 -6.13
C GLU A 134 9.82 -37.03 -5.71
N VAL A 135 8.90 -37.31 -6.61
CA VAL A 135 7.45 -37.23 -6.36
C VAL A 135 6.83 -38.58 -6.65
N GLY A 136 6.29 -39.20 -5.62
CA GLY A 136 5.53 -40.44 -5.71
C GLY A 136 4.01 -40.19 -5.72
N ALA A 137 3.21 -41.24 -5.71
CA ALA A 137 1.74 -41.12 -5.80
C ALA A 137 1.10 -40.42 -4.58
N ARG A 138 1.71 -40.49 -3.40
CA ARG A 138 1.15 -39.95 -2.14
C ARG A 138 2.13 -39.12 -1.32
N THR A 139 3.41 -39.20 -1.61
CA THR A 139 4.48 -38.48 -0.90
C THR A 139 5.52 -38.01 -1.89
N ALA A 140 6.07 -36.83 -1.63
CA ALA A 140 7.26 -36.31 -2.32
C ALA A 140 8.40 -36.26 -1.30
N ARG A 141 9.57 -36.75 -1.67
CA ARG A 141 10.77 -36.66 -0.85
C ARG A 141 11.51 -35.38 -1.15
N ALA A 142 11.85 -34.63 -0.11
CA ALA A 142 12.59 -33.38 -0.24
C ALA A 142 13.82 -33.37 0.67
N ARG A 143 14.85 -32.63 0.24
CA ARG A 143 16.06 -32.37 1.03
C ARG A 143 15.96 -30.95 1.61
N VAL A 144 16.34 -30.78 2.85
CA VAL A 144 16.45 -29.49 3.51
C VAL A 144 17.68 -28.73 2.97
N GLU A 145 17.46 -27.60 2.33
CA GLU A 145 18.55 -26.71 1.87
C GLU A 145 18.85 -25.62 2.92
N ALA A 146 17.82 -25.07 3.57
CA ALA A 146 17.98 -24.21 4.73
C ALA A 146 17.15 -24.77 5.90
N GLY A 147 17.82 -25.05 7.02
CA GLY A 147 17.20 -25.62 8.22
C GLY A 147 16.54 -24.56 9.10
N GLY A 148 15.68 -25.01 10.01
CA GLY A 148 14.96 -24.16 10.95
C GLY A 148 13.83 -24.88 11.64
N THR A 149 12.89 -24.15 12.24
CA THR A 149 11.73 -24.74 12.92
C THR A 149 10.45 -24.48 12.10
N ILE A 150 9.85 -25.57 11.65
CA ILE A 150 8.53 -25.61 11.02
C ILE A 150 7.50 -25.76 12.14
N ARG A 151 6.60 -24.82 12.29
CA ARG A 151 5.49 -24.88 13.26
C ARG A 151 4.20 -25.35 12.59
N ASP A 152 3.24 -25.75 13.40
CA ASP A 152 1.90 -26.05 12.94
C ASP A 152 1.33 -24.94 12.06
N ARG A 153 0.71 -25.33 10.95
CA ARG A 153 -0.06 -24.44 10.08
C ARG A 153 0.72 -23.21 9.57
N VAL A 154 2.05 -23.31 9.47
CA VAL A 154 2.84 -22.25 8.81
C VAL A 154 2.50 -22.16 7.33
N GLY A 155 2.77 -20.99 6.73
CA GLY A 155 2.65 -20.81 5.28
C GLY A 155 3.54 -21.80 4.53
N VAL A 156 3.00 -22.40 3.47
CA VAL A 156 3.75 -23.21 2.50
C VAL A 156 3.62 -22.56 1.12
N HIS A 157 4.76 -22.40 0.46
CA HIS A 157 4.84 -21.82 -0.87
C HIS A 157 5.72 -22.72 -1.74
N VAL A 158 5.29 -22.98 -2.96
CA VAL A 158 6.10 -23.65 -4.00
C VAL A 158 6.49 -22.59 -5.01
N ARG A 159 7.80 -22.31 -5.12
CA ARG A 159 8.29 -21.22 -5.97
C ARG A 159 7.95 -21.49 -7.43
N GLY A 160 7.35 -20.49 -8.08
CA GLY A 160 6.98 -20.57 -9.50
C GLY A 160 5.75 -21.42 -9.80
N ALA A 161 5.15 -22.09 -8.82
CA ALA A 161 3.96 -22.90 -9.04
C ALA A 161 2.69 -22.02 -9.17
N LEU A 162 1.87 -22.33 -10.15
CA LEU A 162 0.55 -21.74 -10.27
C LEU A 162 -0.35 -22.25 -9.15
N HIS A 163 -0.91 -21.35 -8.38
CA HIS A 163 -1.89 -21.70 -7.36
C HIS A 163 -3.30 -21.76 -7.98
N PRO A 164 -3.92 -22.96 -8.09
CA PRO A 164 -5.27 -23.07 -8.61
C PRO A 164 -6.27 -22.45 -7.64
N GLY A 165 -7.39 -21.94 -8.18
CA GLY A 165 -8.51 -21.42 -7.40
C GLY A 165 -8.69 -19.91 -7.49
N ALA A 166 -9.74 -19.43 -6.82
CA ALA A 166 -10.10 -18.02 -6.81
C ALA A 166 -9.21 -17.24 -5.84
N VAL A 167 -8.73 -16.06 -6.25
CA VAL A 167 -7.96 -15.15 -5.38
C VAL A 167 -8.82 -14.65 -4.21
N LEU A 168 -10.09 -14.31 -4.49
CA LEU A 168 -11.02 -13.85 -3.46
C LEU A 168 -11.73 -15.04 -2.80
N THR A 169 -11.51 -15.21 -1.51
CA THR A 169 -12.21 -16.18 -0.68
C THR A 169 -13.62 -15.69 -0.30
N PRO A 170 -14.53 -16.56 0.17
CA PRO A 170 -15.80 -16.12 0.76
C PRO A 170 -15.61 -15.11 1.90
N LEU A 171 -14.58 -15.30 2.74
CA LEU A 171 -14.25 -14.37 3.83
C LEU A 171 -13.84 -13.00 3.29
N ASP A 172 -13.02 -12.94 2.21
CA ASP A 172 -12.62 -11.68 1.59
C ASP A 172 -13.84 -10.90 1.09
N VAL A 173 -14.82 -11.58 0.50
CA VAL A 173 -16.06 -10.94 0.02
C VAL A 173 -16.88 -10.37 1.18
N VAL A 174 -17.01 -11.12 2.27
CA VAL A 174 -17.71 -10.66 3.47
C VAL A 174 -16.99 -9.47 4.11
N LEU A 175 -15.67 -9.55 4.28
CA LEU A 175 -14.84 -8.47 4.81
C LEU A 175 -14.90 -7.21 3.93
N ALA A 176 -14.81 -7.37 2.61
CA ALA A 176 -14.86 -6.25 1.68
C ALA A 176 -16.20 -5.51 1.75
N LYS A 177 -17.32 -6.24 1.81
CA LYS A 177 -18.67 -5.65 1.99
C LYS A 177 -18.79 -4.96 3.35
N ALA A 178 -18.38 -5.63 4.44
CA ALA A 178 -18.39 -5.05 5.78
C ALA A 178 -17.53 -3.79 5.85
N GLY A 179 -16.34 -3.79 5.25
CA GLY A 179 -15.46 -2.63 5.17
C GLY A 179 -16.07 -1.48 4.39
N ALA A 180 -16.65 -1.75 3.21
CA ALA A 180 -17.30 -0.74 2.38
C ALA A 180 -18.50 -0.10 3.10
N VAL A 181 -19.34 -0.88 3.77
CA VAL A 181 -20.46 -0.40 4.58
C VAL A 181 -19.96 0.41 5.78
N ALA A 182 -18.90 -0.04 6.45
CA ALA A 182 -18.32 0.67 7.59
C ALA A 182 -17.62 1.98 7.20
N GLY A 183 -17.32 2.19 5.92
CA GLY A 183 -16.69 3.41 5.41
C GLY A 183 -15.15 3.39 5.46
N VAL A 184 -14.52 2.24 5.18
CA VAL A 184 -13.06 2.21 4.89
C VAL A 184 -12.77 2.98 3.63
N ASP A 185 -11.56 3.55 3.52
CA ASP A 185 -11.19 4.39 2.38
C ASP A 185 -10.56 3.57 1.25
N ALA A 186 -9.92 2.45 1.59
CA ALA A 186 -9.31 1.54 0.63
C ALA A 186 -9.43 0.07 1.05
N LEU A 187 -9.45 -0.84 0.07
CA LEU A 187 -9.36 -2.30 0.22
C LEU A 187 -8.11 -2.79 -0.50
N ALA A 188 -7.23 -3.52 0.19
CA ALA A 188 -6.10 -4.20 -0.43
C ALA A 188 -6.47 -5.66 -0.70
N ILE A 189 -6.17 -6.13 -1.91
CA ILE A 189 -6.49 -7.47 -2.40
C ILE A 189 -5.19 -8.28 -2.41
N SER A 190 -5.09 -9.30 -1.56
CA SER A 190 -3.92 -10.17 -1.49
C SER A 190 -3.85 -11.12 -2.67
N PHE A 191 -2.64 -11.45 -3.07
CA PHE A 191 -2.32 -12.45 -4.09
C PHE A 191 -2.98 -12.22 -5.47
N VAL A 192 -3.14 -10.94 -5.86
CA VAL A 192 -3.65 -10.58 -7.19
C VAL A 192 -2.77 -11.23 -8.27
N ARG A 193 -3.38 -11.84 -9.26
CA ARG A 193 -2.72 -12.45 -10.43
C ARG A 193 -2.87 -11.60 -11.69
N GLY A 194 -3.87 -10.73 -11.72
CA GLY A 194 -4.13 -9.86 -12.86
C GLY A 194 -5.38 -9.00 -12.70
N PRO A 195 -5.74 -8.25 -13.74
CA PRO A 195 -6.84 -7.29 -13.71
C PRO A 195 -8.22 -7.91 -13.42
N GLN A 196 -8.42 -9.18 -13.73
CA GLN A 196 -9.68 -9.91 -13.54
C GLN A 196 -10.06 -10.02 -12.05
N ASP A 197 -9.07 -10.17 -11.14
CA ASP A 197 -9.31 -10.33 -9.71
C ASP A 197 -9.84 -9.00 -9.11
N VAL A 198 -9.24 -7.89 -9.52
CA VAL A 198 -9.67 -6.55 -9.10
C VAL A 198 -11.06 -6.21 -9.68
N ARG A 199 -11.28 -6.50 -10.97
CA ARG A 199 -12.57 -6.30 -11.62
C ARG A 199 -13.67 -7.15 -10.98
N ARG A 200 -13.36 -8.38 -10.54
CA ARG A 200 -14.30 -9.26 -9.83
C ARG A 200 -14.73 -8.61 -8.51
N LEU A 201 -13.79 -8.15 -7.68
CA LEU A 201 -14.16 -7.47 -6.43
C LEU A 201 -14.98 -6.22 -6.69
N ARG A 202 -14.61 -5.41 -7.69
CA ARG A 202 -15.36 -4.21 -8.08
C ARG A 202 -16.81 -4.55 -8.43
N ARG A 203 -17.06 -5.58 -9.25
CA ARG A 203 -18.42 -6.04 -9.57
C ARG A 203 -19.21 -6.46 -8.33
N LEU A 204 -18.62 -7.27 -7.45
CA LEU A 204 -19.26 -7.73 -6.21
C LEU A 204 -19.68 -6.58 -5.28
N LEU A 205 -18.89 -5.51 -5.23
CA LEU A 205 -19.24 -4.31 -4.46
C LEU A 205 -20.32 -3.47 -5.12
N VAL A 206 -20.31 -3.35 -6.46
CA VAL A 206 -21.38 -2.68 -7.23
C VAL A 206 -22.70 -3.42 -7.06
N GLU A 207 -22.71 -4.73 -7.20
CA GLU A 207 -23.89 -5.59 -7.02
C GLU A 207 -24.45 -5.48 -5.59
N ALA A 208 -23.57 -5.34 -4.60
CA ALA A 208 -23.94 -5.11 -3.21
C ALA A 208 -24.47 -3.69 -2.92
N ARG A 209 -24.42 -2.80 -3.92
CA ARG A 209 -24.85 -1.39 -3.81
C ARG A 209 -24.19 -0.64 -2.65
N VAL A 210 -22.94 -0.95 -2.34
CA VAL A 210 -22.16 -0.28 -1.33
C VAL A 210 -21.28 0.79 -1.95
N ARG A 211 -20.83 1.75 -1.12
CA ARG A 211 -19.85 2.74 -1.57
C ARG A 211 -18.56 2.03 -2.03
N MET A 212 -18.00 2.49 -3.14
CA MET A 212 -16.76 1.95 -3.70
C MET A 212 -15.54 2.54 -2.98
N PRO A 213 -14.79 1.78 -2.18
CA PRO A 213 -13.48 2.17 -1.68
C PRO A 213 -12.44 2.12 -2.80
N LEU A 214 -11.27 2.74 -2.60
CA LEU A 214 -10.14 2.54 -3.51
C LEU A 214 -9.70 1.06 -3.47
N LEU A 215 -9.42 0.48 -4.63
CA LEU A 215 -8.95 -0.90 -4.74
C LEU A 215 -7.44 -0.92 -4.96
N VAL A 216 -6.72 -1.57 -4.05
CA VAL A 216 -5.26 -1.68 -4.02
C VAL A 216 -4.88 -3.12 -4.34
N GLY A 217 -4.20 -3.35 -5.45
CA GLY A 217 -3.67 -4.67 -5.78
C GLY A 217 -2.36 -4.94 -5.04
N LYS A 218 -2.28 -6.04 -4.26
CA LYS A 218 -1.01 -6.46 -3.66
C LYS A 218 -0.25 -7.31 -4.67
N LEU A 219 0.91 -6.82 -5.06
CA LEU A 219 1.79 -7.46 -6.05
C LEU A 219 2.71 -8.42 -5.30
N GLU A 220 2.27 -9.65 -5.20
CA GLU A 220 2.87 -10.75 -4.45
C GLU A 220 3.15 -11.97 -5.33
N ARG A 221 2.58 -11.99 -6.55
CA ARG A 221 2.61 -13.11 -7.47
C ARG A 221 3.29 -12.74 -8.78
N ARG A 222 3.95 -13.73 -9.38
CA ARG A 222 4.65 -13.61 -10.67
C ARG A 222 3.71 -13.17 -11.78
N GLU A 223 2.51 -13.71 -11.82
CA GLU A 223 1.51 -13.40 -12.84
C GLU A 223 1.09 -11.93 -12.81
N ALA A 224 0.94 -11.34 -11.61
CA ALA A 224 0.60 -9.92 -11.49
C ALA A 224 1.71 -9.01 -12.01
N VAL A 225 2.98 -9.39 -11.79
CA VAL A 225 4.15 -8.65 -12.26
C VAL A 225 4.33 -8.82 -13.78
N GLN A 226 4.06 -10.00 -14.33
CA GLN A 226 4.08 -10.26 -15.77
C GLN A 226 2.98 -9.47 -16.50
N ASN A 227 1.81 -9.27 -15.86
CA ASN A 227 0.67 -8.52 -16.39
C ASN A 227 0.55 -7.15 -15.72
N LEU A 228 1.69 -6.47 -15.43
CA LEU A 228 1.75 -5.32 -14.56
C LEU A 228 0.88 -4.15 -15.04
N ASP A 229 1.01 -3.76 -16.32
CA ASP A 229 0.29 -2.61 -16.88
C ASP A 229 -1.24 -2.83 -16.83
N ALA A 230 -1.73 -4.00 -17.27
CA ALA A 230 -3.14 -4.34 -17.20
C ALA A 230 -3.67 -4.41 -15.75
N THR A 231 -2.84 -4.88 -14.81
CA THR A 231 -3.18 -4.92 -13.39
C THR A 231 -3.28 -3.51 -12.80
N LEU A 232 -2.32 -2.64 -13.13
CA LEU A 232 -2.33 -1.24 -12.74
C LEU A 232 -3.56 -0.49 -13.26
N ASP A 233 -3.99 -0.76 -14.49
CA ASP A 233 -5.19 -0.15 -15.07
C ASP A 233 -6.46 -0.50 -14.30
N ALA A 234 -6.55 -1.71 -13.77
CA ALA A 234 -7.70 -2.16 -12.99
C ALA A 234 -7.72 -1.62 -11.55
N CYS A 235 -6.55 -1.26 -11.00
CA CYS A 235 -6.37 -0.78 -9.62
C CYS A 235 -6.47 0.74 -9.50
N ASP A 236 -6.77 1.23 -8.30
CA ASP A 236 -6.61 2.63 -7.93
C ASP A 236 -5.21 2.91 -7.37
N GLY A 237 -4.57 1.89 -6.83
CA GLY A 237 -3.19 1.86 -6.36
C GLY A 237 -2.68 0.44 -6.22
N VAL A 238 -1.40 0.29 -5.89
CA VAL A 238 -0.77 -1.01 -5.67
C VAL A 238 0.05 -1.03 -4.39
N MET A 239 0.32 -2.23 -3.89
CA MET A 239 1.22 -2.48 -2.76
C MET A 239 2.31 -3.45 -3.20
N VAL A 240 3.57 -3.04 -3.07
CA VAL A 240 4.73 -3.91 -3.22
C VAL A 240 4.90 -4.64 -1.89
N ALA A 241 4.35 -5.84 -1.79
CA ALA A 241 4.40 -6.68 -0.60
C ALA A 241 5.64 -7.57 -0.66
N ARG A 242 6.79 -7.00 -0.26
CA ARG A 242 8.13 -7.55 -0.50
C ARG A 242 8.37 -8.92 0.13
N GLY A 243 7.72 -9.22 1.26
CA GLY A 243 7.83 -10.52 1.91
C GLY A 243 7.35 -11.66 1.01
N ASP A 244 6.07 -11.62 0.59
CA ASP A 244 5.51 -12.65 -0.28
C ASP A 244 6.10 -12.60 -1.71
N LEU A 245 6.45 -11.41 -2.21
CA LEU A 245 7.13 -11.24 -3.50
C LEU A 245 8.52 -11.90 -3.48
N GLY A 246 9.25 -11.83 -2.35
CA GLY A 246 10.55 -12.49 -2.17
C GLY A 246 10.44 -14.00 -2.08
N LEU A 247 9.32 -14.55 -1.63
CA LEU A 247 9.06 -16.00 -1.70
C LEU A 247 8.89 -16.47 -3.14
N GLU A 248 8.24 -15.62 -3.96
CA GLU A 248 7.92 -15.94 -5.36
C GLU A 248 9.16 -15.85 -6.29
N TYR A 249 9.98 -14.82 -6.12
CA TYR A 249 11.09 -14.52 -7.04
C TYR A 249 12.47 -14.82 -6.47
N GLY A 250 12.64 -14.67 -5.15
CA GLY A 250 13.92 -14.63 -4.47
C GLY A 250 14.21 -13.24 -3.91
N PRO A 251 14.81 -13.13 -2.72
CA PRO A 251 15.10 -11.86 -2.07
C PRO A 251 16.01 -10.95 -2.90
N GLU A 252 16.89 -11.52 -3.71
CA GLU A 252 17.84 -10.82 -4.58
C GLU A 252 17.15 -10.06 -5.72
N GLU A 253 15.97 -10.52 -6.19
CA GLU A 253 15.23 -9.87 -7.26
C GLU A 253 14.31 -8.74 -6.75
N VAL A 254 13.92 -8.77 -5.48
CA VAL A 254 12.93 -7.83 -4.89
C VAL A 254 13.28 -6.35 -5.10
N PRO A 255 14.55 -5.89 -4.91
CA PRO A 255 14.87 -4.48 -5.11
C PRO A 255 14.64 -4.00 -6.55
N GLY A 256 15.01 -4.83 -7.55
CA GLY A 256 14.78 -4.52 -8.97
C GLY A 256 13.29 -4.52 -9.32
N LEU A 257 12.53 -5.47 -8.77
CA LEU A 257 11.08 -5.55 -8.94
C LEU A 257 10.37 -4.34 -8.33
N GLN A 258 10.77 -3.92 -7.13
CA GLN A 258 10.24 -2.71 -6.47
C GLN A 258 10.37 -1.49 -7.39
N LYS A 259 11.56 -1.22 -7.92
CA LYS A 259 11.81 -0.08 -8.82
C LYS A 259 10.91 -0.14 -10.06
N ARG A 260 10.84 -1.28 -10.73
CA ARG A 260 9.98 -1.48 -11.93
C ARG A 260 8.51 -1.25 -11.62
N ILE A 261 8.02 -1.76 -10.48
CA ILE A 261 6.62 -1.60 -10.08
C ILE A 261 6.31 -0.14 -9.73
N LEU A 262 7.18 0.55 -8.99
CA LEU A 262 6.98 1.95 -8.61
C LEU A 262 7.01 2.86 -9.83
N GLU A 263 7.92 2.62 -10.78
CA GLU A 263 8.00 3.32 -12.05
C GLU A 263 6.72 3.12 -12.88
N ALA A 264 6.28 1.87 -13.07
CA ALA A 264 5.05 1.57 -13.80
C ALA A 264 3.82 2.19 -13.12
N ALA A 265 3.70 2.11 -11.79
CA ALA A 265 2.63 2.75 -11.04
C ALA A 265 2.62 4.27 -11.25
N SER A 266 3.79 4.91 -11.33
CA SER A 266 3.92 6.33 -11.64
C SER A 266 3.41 6.65 -13.04
N ARG A 267 3.83 5.89 -14.05
CA ARG A 267 3.35 6.04 -15.44
C ARG A 267 1.84 5.92 -15.56
N HIS A 268 1.23 4.97 -14.83
CA HIS A 268 -0.23 4.78 -14.81
C HIS A 268 -0.98 5.76 -13.91
N GLY A 269 -0.29 6.67 -13.19
CA GLY A 269 -0.90 7.61 -12.25
C GLY A 269 -1.54 6.91 -11.04
N ARG A 270 -1.00 5.75 -10.63
CA ARG A 270 -1.45 4.97 -9.49
C ARG A 270 -0.55 5.22 -8.29
N PHE A 271 -1.13 5.38 -7.09
CA PHE A 271 -0.31 5.42 -5.89
C PHE A 271 0.27 4.03 -5.59
N ALA A 272 1.44 4.01 -4.96
CA ALA A 272 2.13 2.79 -4.61
C ALA A 272 2.58 2.81 -3.15
N ILE A 273 2.36 1.69 -2.46
CA ILE A 273 2.74 1.47 -1.07
C ILE A 273 3.90 0.48 -1.05
N THR A 274 5.05 0.86 -0.49
CA THR A 274 6.13 -0.09 -0.20
C THR A 274 5.92 -0.70 1.18
N ALA A 275 5.85 -2.02 1.25
CA ALA A 275 5.40 -2.75 2.42
C ALA A 275 6.33 -3.89 2.82
N THR A 276 6.24 -4.28 4.09
CA THR A 276 6.94 -5.36 4.78
C THR A 276 8.44 -5.10 5.01
N GLN A 277 8.93 -5.52 6.18
CA GLN A 277 10.34 -5.45 6.58
C GLN A 277 10.95 -4.05 6.44
N MET A 278 10.19 -2.99 6.79
CA MET A 278 10.67 -1.62 6.69
C MET A 278 11.54 -1.23 7.88
N LEU A 279 11.02 -1.43 9.11
CA LEU A 279 11.73 -1.21 10.37
C LEU A 279 11.50 -2.43 11.31
N GLU A 280 11.61 -3.63 10.78
CA GLU A 280 11.22 -4.90 11.44
C GLU A 280 11.94 -5.09 12.79
N SER A 281 13.24 -4.72 12.88
CA SER A 281 14.00 -4.79 14.11
C SER A 281 13.38 -3.98 15.24
N MET A 282 12.66 -2.90 14.91
CA MET A 282 11.98 -2.05 15.87
C MET A 282 10.68 -2.67 16.44
N THR A 283 10.33 -3.88 16.04
CA THR A 283 9.32 -4.66 16.77
C THR A 283 9.73 -4.87 18.22
N THR A 284 11.03 -5.04 18.48
CA THR A 284 11.59 -5.21 19.83
C THR A 284 12.60 -4.13 20.20
N ALA A 285 13.38 -3.62 19.24
CA ALA A 285 14.42 -2.63 19.47
C ALA A 285 13.88 -1.20 19.43
N ALA A 286 14.48 -0.28 20.19
CA ALA A 286 14.15 1.14 20.20
C ALA A 286 14.74 1.91 19.01
N ARG A 287 15.61 1.31 18.21
CA ARG A 287 16.27 1.93 17.05
C ARG A 287 16.32 0.94 15.88
N PRO A 288 16.19 1.42 14.64
CA PRO A 288 16.35 0.57 13.47
C PRO A 288 17.82 0.25 13.21
N THR A 289 18.07 -0.76 12.42
CA THR A 289 19.37 -1.00 11.81
C THR A 289 19.69 0.07 10.75
N ARG A 290 20.96 0.21 10.38
CA ARG A 290 21.36 1.09 9.26
C ARG A 290 20.80 0.61 7.93
N ALA A 291 20.70 -0.71 7.72
CA ALA A 291 20.14 -1.31 6.53
C ALA A 291 18.65 -0.95 6.36
N GLU A 292 17.86 -1.01 7.44
CA GLU A 292 16.45 -0.63 7.41
C GLU A 292 16.27 0.86 7.13
N ALA A 293 17.07 1.74 7.76
CA ALA A 293 17.02 3.17 7.49
C ALA A 293 17.37 3.48 6.02
N SER A 294 18.36 2.77 5.46
CA SER A 294 18.73 2.87 4.04
C SER A 294 17.60 2.36 3.13
N ASP A 295 16.94 1.27 3.49
CA ASP A 295 15.84 0.70 2.73
C ASP A 295 14.63 1.65 2.65
N VAL A 296 14.25 2.26 3.78
CA VAL A 296 13.19 3.29 3.80
C VAL A 296 13.55 4.48 2.91
N ALA A 297 14.80 4.99 3.00
CA ALA A 297 15.26 6.10 2.17
C ALA A 297 15.23 5.74 0.68
N ASN A 298 15.70 4.53 0.31
CA ASN A 298 15.66 4.04 -1.06
C ASN A 298 14.22 3.92 -1.58
N ALA A 299 13.25 3.47 -0.78
CA ALA A 299 11.85 3.45 -1.19
C ALA A 299 11.33 4.86 -1.56
N VAL A 300 11.77 5.91 -0.85
CA VAL A 300 11.47 7.31 -1.20
C VAL A 300 12.11 7.71 -2.52
N PHE A 301 13.40 7.40 -2.70
CA PHE A 301 14.16 7.68 -3.92
C PHE A 301 13.61 6.92 -5.14
N ASP A 302 13.09 5.71 -4.94
CA ASP A 302 12.42 4.90 -5.96
C ASP A 302 11.03 5.45 -6.34
N GLY A 303 10.50 6.41 -5.59
CA GLY A 303 9.24 7.05 -5.94
C GLY A 303 8.00 6.45 -5.27
N THR A 304 8.11 5.80 -4.10
CA THR A 304 6.93 5.35 -3.34
C THR A 304 6.04 6.52 -2.93
N ASP A 305 4.73 6.31 -2.83
CA ASP A 305 3.78 7.29 -2.28
C ASP A 305 3.63 7.11 -0.77
N ALA A 306 3.68 5.87 -0.32
CA ALA A 306 3.54 5.53 1.08
C ALA A 306 4.47 4.37 1.47
N VAL A 307 4.85 4.33 2.73
CA VAL A 307 5.55 3.21 3.36
C VAL A 307 4.66 2.59 4.42
N MET A 308 4.72 1.27 4.60
CA MET A 308 3.86 0.57 5.54
C MET A 308 4.65 -0.11 6.65
N LEU A 309 4.24 0.16 7.88
CA LEU A 309 4.64 -0.55 9.10
C LEU A 309 3.65 -1.67 9.39
N SER A 310 4.13 -2.85 9.68
CA SER A 310 3.35 -4.09 9.89
C SER A 310 3.38 -4.53 11.36
N GLY A 311 4.24 -5.50 11.70
CA GLY A 311 4.45 -5.99 13.06
C GLY A 311 4.88 -4.90 14.02
N GLU A 312 5.70 -3.97 13.54
CA GLU A 312 6.32 -2.88 14.29
C GLU A 312 5.27 -2.02 15.04
N THR A 313 4.11 -1.80 14.43
CA THR A 313 3.01 -1.02 15.03
C THR A 313 1.86 -1.88 15.55
N ALA A 314 1.72 -3.12 15.06
CA ALA A 314 0.65 -4.02 15.45
C ALA A 314 0.90 -4.74 16.76
N VAL A 315 2.12 -5.24 16.97
CA VAL A 315 2.54 -6.06 18.12
C VAL A 315 3.84 -5.58 18.75
N GLY A 316 4.52 -4.60 18.14
CA GLY A 316 5.80 -4.09 18.61
C GLY A 316 5.75 -3.42 19.97
N ALA A 317 6.91 -3.35 20.64
CA ALA A 317 7.05 -2.78 21.98
C ALA A 317 6.90 -1.25 21.99
N HIS A 318 7.19 -0.58 20.87
CA HIS A 318 7.30 0.88 20.80
C HIS A 318 6.56 1.50 19.60
N PRO A 319 5.25 1.25 19.39
CA PRO A 319 4.56 1.57 18.14
C PRO A 319 4.62 3.07 17.75
N ALA A 320 4.50 4.00 18.69
CA ALA A 320 4.58 5.44 18.38
C ALA A 320 6.01 5.86 17.99
N LEU A 321 7.02 5.36 18.69
CA LEU A 321 8.43 5.63 18.38
C LEU A 321 8.84 5.13 16.99
N VAL A 322 8.30 3.99 16.57
CA VAL A 322 8.51 3.45 15.21
C VAL A 322 7.97 4.41 14.15
N VAL A 323 6.76 4.95 14.33
CA VAL A 323 6.18 5.94 13.41
C VAL A 323 6.99 7.25 13.42
N GLU A 324 7.42 7.72 14.58
CA GLU A 324 8.29 8.91 14.70
C GLU A 324 9.63 8.69 13.99
N THR A 325 10.22 7.49 14.13
CA THR A 325 11.48 7.14 13.48
C THR A 325 11.29 7.07 11.96
N MET A 326 10.23 6.41 11.49
CA MET A 326 9.86 6.40 10.08
C MET A 326 9.75 7.84 9.54
N ASN A 327 9.02 8.71 10.24
CA ASN A 327 8.82 10.10 9.83
C ASN A 327 10.17 10.88 9.76
N ARG A 328 11.10 10.65 10.68
CA ARG A 328 12.44 11.25 10.62
C ARG A 328 13.26 10.78 9.41
N ILE A 329 13.21 9.47 9.09
CA ILE A 329 13.92 8.93 7.93
C ILE A 329 13.32 9.49 6.64
N LEU A 330 11.99 9.52 6.52
CA LEU A 330 11.30 10.11 5.37
C LEU A 330 11.67 11.59 5.19
N ALA A 331 11.65 12.37 6.27
CA ALA A 331 12.01 13.79 6.22
C ALA A 331 13.45 14.00 5.76
N ALA A 332 14.40 13.19 6.24
CA ALA A 332 15.80 13.24 5.84
C ALA A 332 15.96 12.86 4.35
N ALA A 333 15.31 11.78 3.90
CA ALA A 333 15.36 11.35 2.50
C ALA A 333 14.74 12.40 1.55
N GLU A 334 13.64 13.02 1.94
CA GLU A 334 12.98 14.07 1.13
C GLU A 334 13.74 15.40 1.09
N ALA A 335 14.59 15.66 2.06
CA ALA A 335 15.48 16.83 2.08
C ALA A 335 16.77 16.60 1.26
N ASP A 336 17.11 15.35 0.96
CA ASP A 336 18.33 15.00 0.23
C ASP A 336 18.23 15.44 -1.25
N PRO A 337 19.32 15.97 -1.84
CA PRO A 337 19.37 16.32 -3.27
C PRO A 337 19.06 15.16 -4.22
N HIS A 338 19.29 13.91 -3.81
CA HIS A 338 18.97 12.72 -4.61
C HIS A 338 17.48 12.38 -4.62
N CYS A 339 16.64 13.02 -3.77
CA CYS A 339 15.20 12.81 -3.83
C CYS A 339 14.63 13.35 -5.15
N PRO A 340 13.95 12.54 -5.97
CA PRO A 340 13.46 12.98 -7.27
C PRO A 340 12.26 13.92 -7.11
N PHE A 341 12.35 15.08 -7.74
CA PHE A 341 11.27 16.07 -7.88
C PHE A 341 11.01 16.35 -9.35
N ALA A 342 9.93 17.06 -9.65
CA ALA A 342 9.55 17.46 -11.00
C ALA A 342 10.75 18.06 -11.75
N GLY A 343 10.99 17.60 -12.98
CA GLY A 343 12.16 17.91 -13.79
C GLY A 343 13.33 16.97 -13.63
N ASP A 344 13.30 16.04 -12.69
CA ASP A 344 14.29 14.97 -12.56
C ASP A 344 14.02 13.90 -13.65
N PRO A 345 15.06 13.45 -14.42
CA PRO A 345 14.89 12.43 -15.44
C PRO A 345 14.46 11.05 -14.91
N ARG A 346 14.61 10.81 -13.61
CA ARG A 346 14.13 9.58 -12.93
C ARG A 346 12.62 9.58 -12.74
N ILE A 347 11.95 10.73 -12.80
CA ILE A 347 10.48 10.77 -12.83
C ILE A 347 10.04 10.37 -14.23
N PRO A 348 9.29 9.26 -14.38
CA PRO A 348 8.92 8.76 -15.69
C PRO A 348 8.27 9.84 -16.53
N GLY A 349 8.82 10.01 -17.72
CA GLY A 349 8.23 10.85 -18.74
C GLY A 349 6.86 10.30 -19.20
N PRO A 350 6.21 10.99 -20.15
CA PRO A 350 4.92 10.55 -20.66
C PRO A 350 5.05 9.26 -21.47
N ASP A 351 4.23 8.27 -21.12
CA ASP A 351 3.89 7.16 -22.03
C ASP A 351 2.94 7.61 -23.14
N ALA A 352 2.61 6.68 -24.06
CA ALA A 352 1.67 6.89 -25.17
C ALA A 352 0.33 7.52 -24.72
N ASP A 353 -0.08 7.23 -23.47
CA ASP A 353 -1.26 7.81 -22.82
C ASP A 353 -1.04 9.27 -22.31
N ALA A 354 0.17 9.79 -22.44
CA ALA A 354 0.53 11.17 -22.06
C ALA A 354 -0.14 12.25 -22.93
N ARG A 355 -0.68 11.87 -24.07
CA ARG A 355 -1.45 12.79 -24.93
C ARG A 355 -2.87 13.05 -24.40
N ARG A 356 -3.28 12.39 -23.33
CA ARG A 356 -4.58 12.69 -22.69
C ARG A 356 -4.59 14.12 -22.16
N PRO A 357 -5.61 14.93 -22.52
CA PRO A 357 -5.66 16.34 -22.16
C PRO A 357 -5.46 16.62 -20.68
N ASP A 358 -6.07 15.82 -19.82
CA ASP A 358 -5.98 15.93 -18.36
C ASP A 358 -4.57 15.71 -17.79
N ARG A 359 -3.75 14.87 -18.42
CA ARG A 359 -2.34 14.69 -18.06
C ARG A 359 -1.47 15.85 -18.52
N LEU A 360 -1.71 16.33 -19.74
CA LEU A 360 -1.00 17.50 -20.27
C LEU A 360 -1.21 18.73 -19.39
N VAL A 361 -2.47 18.96 -18.96
CA VAL A 361 -2.82 20.10 -18.09
C VAL A 361 -2.13 19.97 -16.72
N VAL A 362 -2.10 18.78 -16.13
CA VAL A 362 -1.41 18.53 -14.85
C VAL A 362 0.09 18.81 -14.97
N ARG A 363 0.74 18.36 -16.03
CA ARG A 363 2.18 18.63 -16.28
C ARG A 363 2.46 20.08 -16.50
N ALA A 364 1.63 20.75 -17.30
CA ALA A 364 1.72 22.20 -17.50
C ALA A 364 1.59 22.96 -16.18
N ALA A 365 0.68 22.52 -15.30
CA ALA A 365 0.49 23.11 -13.97
C ALA A 365 1.74 22.95 -13.08
N VAL A 366 2.36 21.76 -13.09
CA VAL A 366 3.58 21.49 -12.31
C VAL A 366 4.74 22.30 -12.88
N ARG A 367 4.90 22.35 -14.19
CA ARG A 367 5.92 23.17 -14.84
C ARG A 367 5.73 24.66 -14.51
N LEU A 368 4.51 25.18 -14.62
CA LEU A 368 4.17 26.55 -14.23
C LEU A 368 4.50 26.81 -12.75
N ALA A 369 4.20 25.84 -11.86
CA ALA A 369 4.52 25.97 -10.44
C ALA A 369 6.03 26.06 -10.18
N MET A 370 6.83 25.29 -10.93
CA MET A 370 8.29 25.36 -10.85
C MET A 370 8.83 26.70 -11.35
N ASP A 371 8.46 27.12 -12.57
CA ASP A 371 8.96 28.33 -13.20
C ASP A 371 8.51 29.58 -12.42
N ALA A 372 7.30 29.57 -11.87
CA ALA A 372 6.77 30.63 -11.02
C ALA A 372 7.29 30.59 -9.57
N ARG A 373 8.05 29.55 -9.16
CA ARG A 373 8.41 29.29 -7.76
C ARG A 373 7.20 29.37 -6.84
N ALA A 374 6.12 28.71 -7.26
CA ALA A 374 4.84 28.78 -6.56
C ALA A 374 4.96 28.21 -5.12
N ALA A 375 4.35 28.92 -4.18
CA ALA A 375 4.30 28.53 -2.77
C ALA A 375 3.35 27.32 -2.53
N ALA A 376 2.39 27.08 -3.45
CA ALA A 376 1.47 25.97 -3.40
C ALA A 376 0.88 25.63 -4.77
N VAL A 377 0.47 24.36 -4.93
CA VAL A 377 -0.44 23.92 -5.99
C VAL A 377 -1.77 23.54 -5.34
N VAL A 378 -2.85 24.16 -5.80
CA VAL A 378 -4.21 23.90 -5.34
C VAL A 378 -4.97 23.15 -6.42
N VAL A 379 -5.54 22.01 -6.10
CA VAL A 379 -6.35 21.24 -7.04
C VAL A 379 -7.76 21.03 -6.50
N PHE A 380 -8.76 21.36 -7.32
CA PHE A 380 -10.16 21.02 -7.05
C PHE A 380 -10.46 19.68 -7.70
N THR A 381 -10.91 18.73 -6.92
CA THR A 381 -11.11 17.36 -7.41
C THR A 381 -12.41 16.75 -6.90
N ARG A 382 -13.13 16.05 -7.78
CA ARG A 382 -14.37 15.34 -7.44
C ARG A 382 -14.08 13.91 -7.01
N GLY A 383 -13.23 13.20 -7.73
CA GLY A 383 -12.89 11.79 -7.50
C GLY A 383 -11.44 11.54 -7.08
N GLY A 384 -10.63 12.59 -6.88
CA GLY A 384 -9.24 12.49 -6.46
C GLY A 384 -8.23 12.26 -7.60
N GLN A 385 -8.66 11.99 -8.84
CA GLN A 385 -7.73 11.62 -9.92
C GLN A 385 -6.73 12.72 -10.26
N SER A 386 -7.16 13.97 -10.40
CA SER A 386 -6.27 15.10 -10.71
C SER A 386 -5.21 15.30 -9.63
N ALA A 387 -5.60 15.13 -8.35
CA ALA A 387 -4.67 15.22 -7.24
C ALA A 387 -3.64 14.08 -7.24
N ARG A 388 -4.07 12.82 -7.52
CA ARG A 388 -3.17 11.67 -7.66
C ARG A 388 -2.18 11.86 -8.81
N ARG A 389 -2.62 12.41 -9.95
CA ARG A 389 -1.75 12.70 -11.08
C ARG A 389 -0.72 13.80 -10.75
N LEU A 390 -1.15 14.87 -10.08
CA LEU A 390 -0.23 15.91 -9.59
C LEU A 390 0.82 15.32 -8.63
N ALA A 391 0.43 14.41 -7.76
CA ALA A 391 1.35 13.72 -6.87
C ALA A 391 2.45 12.96 -7.62
N LYS A 392 2.12 12.35 -8.77
CA LYS A 392 3.08 11.60 -9.59
C LYS A 392 4.08 12.48 -10.33
N GLU A 393 3.73 13.72 -10.61
CA GLU A 393 4.67 14.71 -11.17
C GLU A 393 5.63 15.28 -10.10
N ARG A 394 5.48 14.92 -8.83
CA ARG A 394 6.40 15.26 -7.73
C ARG A 394 6.77 16.75 -7.63
N PRO A 395 5.83 17.72 -7.63
CA PRO A 395 6.17 19.13 -7.49
C PRO A 395 6.84 19.42 -6.15
N ARG A 396 7.82 20.34 -6.14
CA ARG A 396 8.40 20.83 -4.86
C ARG A 396 7.39 21.61 -4.02
N ALA A 397 6.46 22.30 -4.67
CA ALA A 397 5.37 22.98 -3.98
C ALA A 397 4.38 21.98 -3.36
N PRO A 398 3.87 22.22 -2.15
CA PRO A 398 2.86 21.36 -1.52
C PRO A 398 1.56 21.34 -2.35
N ILE A 399 0.91 20.17 -2.40
CA ILE A 399 -0.35 19.97 -3.13
C ILE A 399 -1.52 20.01 -2.15
N PHE A 400 -2.40 21.02 -2.28
CA PHE A 400 -3.64 21.12 -1.51
C PHE A 400 -4.81 20.65 -2.38
N ALA A 401 -5.38 19.50 -2.03
CA ALA A 401 -6.49 18.92 -2.78
C ALA A 401 -7.82 19.21 -2.09
N TYR A 402 -8.63 20.05 -2.70
CA TYR A 402 -9.95 20.40 -2.21
C TYR A 402 -10.99 19.45 -2.81
N ALA A 403 -11.63 18.65 -1.96
CA ALA A 403 -12.70 17.73 -2.32
C ALA A 403 -13.98 18.04 -1.51
N ARG A 404 -15.16 17.83 -2.11
CA ARG A 404 -16.44 17.98 -1.42
C ARG A 404 -16.71 16.81 -0.50
N GLU A 405 -16.45 15.62 -1.01
CA GLU A 405 -16.72 14.38 -0.30
C GLU A 405 -15.52 14.04 0.62
N PRO A 406 -15.73 13.94 1.93
CA PRO A 406 -14.66 13.62 2.88
C PRO A 406 -13.91 12.32 2.56
N GLU A 407 -14.62 11.35 1.96
CA GLU A 407 -14.06 10.05 1.55
C GLU A 407 -12.99 10.22 0.49
N VAL A 408 -13.22 11.11 -0.47
CA VAL A 408 -12.24 11.43 -1.52
C VAL A 408 -10.98 12.02 -0.90
N GLY A 409 -11.15 12.96 0.04
CA GLY A 409 -10.04 13.54 0.79
C GLY A 409 -9.23 12.46 1.53
N ARG A 410 -9.91 11.58 2.27
CA ARG A 410 -9.24 10.51 3.02
C ARG A 410 -8.53 9.51 2.12
N GLY A 411 -9.09 9.17 0.95
CA GLY A 411 -8.42 8.31 -0.03
C GLY A 411 -7.14 8.92 -0.59
N LEU A 412 -7.04 10.25 -0.61
CA LEU A 412 -5.83 10.96 -1.04
C LEU A 412 -4.69 10.93 -0.01
N LEU A 413 -4.94 10.50 1.22
CA LEU A 413 -3.90 10.25 2.22
C LEU A 413 -2.96 9.07 1.86
N LEU A 414 -3.22 8.35 0.78
CA LEU A 414 -2.32 7.35 0.19
C LEU A 414 -1.46 7.93 -0.94
N SER A 415 -1.58 9.22 -1.25
CA SER A 415 -0.87 9.85 -2.36
C SER A 415 0.22 10.79 -1.85
N TRP A 416 1.42 10.67 -2.41
CA TRP A 416 2.58 11.47 -2.05
C TRP A 416 2.31 12.98 -2.11
N GLY A 417 2.71 13.70 -1.08
CA GLY A 417 2.66 15.17 -1.02
C GLY A 417 1.28 15.79 -1.00
N VAL A 418 0.20 15.01 -1.14
CA VAL A 418 -1.16 15.55 -1.15
C VAL A 418 -1.63 15.84 0.29
N ARG A 419 -2.15 17.05 0.46
CA ARG A 419 -2.79 17.55 1.67
C ARG A 419 -4.26 17.74 1.38
N PRO A 420 -5.14 16.78 1.71
CA PRO A 420 -6.57 16.92 1.45
C PRO A 420 -7.17 18.00 2.33
N ARG A 421 -8.14 18.71 1.76
CA ARG A 421 -8.94 19.72 2.44
C ARG A 421 -10.39 19.59 2.02
N HIS A 422 -11.27 19.90 2.94
CA HIS A 422 -12.68 19.98 2.62
C HIS A 422 -12.99 21.25 1.84
N LEU A 423 -13.70 21.12 0.72
CA LEU A 423 -14.15 22.26 -0.07
C LEU A 423 -15.30 22.96 0.69
N PRO A 424 -15.19 24.26 0.99
CA PRO A 424 -16.26 24.99 1.65
C PRO A 424 -17.57 24.98 0.85
N ALA A 425 -18.67 25.27 1.53
CA ALA A 425 -20.02 25.18 1.01
C ALA A 425 -20.27 25.89 -0.32
N ARG A 426 -21.39 25.55 -0.97
CA ARG A 426 -21.85 25.98 -2.28
C ARG A 426 -21.83 27.51 -2.45
N GLY A 427 -21.29 27.97 -3.57
CA GLY A 427 -21.26 29.37 -3.95
C GLY A 427 -20.78 29.52 -5.41
N SER A 428 -20.70 30.73 -5.92
CA SER A 428 -20.08 30.98 -7.21
C SER A 428 -18.60 30.56 -7.20
N THR A 429 -18.03 30.22 -8.35
CA THR A 429 -16.64 29.81 -8.48
C THR A 429 -15.70 30.86 -7.83
N ASP A 430 -15.97 32.11 -7.97
CA ASP A 430 -15.17 33.21 -7.37
C ASP A 430 -15.29 33.25 -5.85
N ALA A 431 -16.46 32.99 -5.29
CA ALA A 431 -16.65 32.93 -3.84
C ALA A 431 -15.89 31.74 -3.23
N VAL A 432 -15.95 30.58 -3.88
CA VAL A 432 -15.20 29.38 -3.48
C VAL A 432 -13.69 29.64 -3.55
N LEU A 433 -13.20 30.23 -4.65
CA LEU A 433 -11.79 30.58 -4.82
C LEU A 433 -11.32 31.56 -3.73
N ARG A 434 -12.06 32.62 -3.47
CA ARG A 434 -11.72 33.59 -2.39
C ARG A 434 -11.64 32.88 -1.01
N SER A 435 -12.60 32.01 -0.70
CA SER A 435 -12.61 31.25 0.57
C SER A 435 -11.40 30.33 0.71
N VAL A 436 -11.09 29.57 -0.36
CA VAL A 436 -9.93 28.67 -0.42
C VAL A 436 -8.62 29.46 -0.27
N MET A 437 -8.48 30.58 -1.00
CA MET A 437 -7.26 31.41 -0.92
C MET A 437 -7.10 32.04 0.47
N SER A 438 -8.18 32.48 1.10
CA SER A 438 -8.15 33.02 2.47
C SER A 438 -7.75 31.96 3.50
N SER A 439 -8.27 30.73 3.37
CA SER A 439 -7.89 29.60 4.22
C SER A 439 -6.41 29.24 4.04
N LEU A 440 -5.97 29.16 2.78
CA LEU A 440 -4.60 28.80 2.44
C LEU A 440 -3.59 29.84 2.95
N LYS A 441 -3.90 31.14 2.83
CA LYS A 441 -3.08 32.22 3.40
C LYS A 441 -2.84 32.04 4.89
N ARG A 442 -3.89 31.78 5.66
CA ARG A 442 -3.80 31.58 7.11
C ARG A 442 -3.01 30.32 7.46
N GLU A 443 -3.29 29.22 6.80
CA GLU A 443 -2.71 27.92 7.09
C GLU A 443 -1.21 27.84 6.72
N GLN A 444 -0.85 28.34 5.55
CA GLN A 444 0.52 28.25 5.01
C GLN A 444 1.36 29.50 5.28
N ARG A 445 0.83 30.50 6.01
CA ARG A 445 1.50 31.78 6.24
C ARG A 445 1.98 32.46 4.95
N LEU A 446 1.21 32.32 3.87
CA LEU A 446 1.51 32.92 2.58
C LEU A 446 1.49 34.44 2.69
N ARG A 447 2.44 35.08 2.01
CA ARG A 447 2.65 36.56 2.02
C ARG A 447 2.12 37.18 0.75
N ARG A 448 1.98 38.49 0.76
CA ARG A 448 1.70 39.29 -0.45
C ARG A 448 2.86 39.08 -1.43
N GLY A 449 2.54 38.76 -2.69
CA GLY A 449 3.51 38.42 -3.74
C GLY A 449 3.78 36.93 -3.91
N ASP A 450 3.38 36.07 -2.98
CA ASP A 450 3.47 34.64 -3.19
C ASP A 450 2.54 34.19 -4.33
N ARG A 451 3.01 33.22 -5.11
CA ARG A 451 2.28 32.66 -6.25
C ARG A 451 1.68 31.33 -5.93
N VAL A 452 0.47 31.08 -6.41
CA VAL A 452 -0.24 29.81 -6.24
C VAL A 452 -0.75 29.37 -7.61
N VAL A 453 -0.54 28.10 -7.95
CA VAL A 453 -1.09 27.48 -9.16
C VAL A 453 -2.38 26.78 -8.81
N LEU A 454 -3.47 27.13 -9.46
CA LEU A 454 -4.79 26.51 -9.34
C LEU A 454 -5.00 25.53 -10.48
N VAL A 455 -5.52 24.34 -10.19
CA VAL A 455 -5.82 23.28 -11.15
C VAL A 455 -7.27 22.81 -10.96
N MET A 456 -8.06 22.86 -12.01
CA MET A 456 -9.48 22.49 -11.93
C MET A 456 -10.02 22.01 -13.28
N GLY A 457 -11.22 21.46 -13.30
CA GLY A 457 -12.02 21.26 -14.52
C GLY A 457 -12.84 22.50 -14.82
N GLY A 458 -13.18 22.73 -16.09
CA GLY A 458 -14.12 23.74 -16.53
C GLY A 458 -15.55 23.44 -16.05
N ALA A 459 -16.40 24.47 -16.02
CA ALA A 459 -17.81 24.32 -15.61
C ALA A 459 -18.59 23.38 -16.53
N GLU A 460 -18.27 23.37 -17.82
CA GLU A 460 -18.90 22.60 -18.89
C GLU A 460 -18.23 21.24 -19.15
N ASP A 461 -17.10 20.97 -18.47
CA ASP A 461 -16.37 19.72 -18.68
C ASP A 461 -17.09 18.51 -18.09
N PRO A 462 -16.94 17.33 -18.72
CA PRO A 462 -17.37 16.08 -18.13
C PRO A 462 -16.77 15.89 -16.73
N ALA A 463 -17.52 15.26 -15.86
CA ALA A 463 -17.07 14.99 -14.49
C ALA A 463 -15.72 14.25 -14.46
N GLY A 464 -14.73 14.80 -13.75
CA GLY A 464 -13.40 14.22 -13.62
C GLY A 464 -12.38 14.71 -14.64
N THR A 465 -12.74 15.60 -15.53
CA THR A 465 -11.80 16.27 -16.44
C THR A 465 -10.99 17.32 -15.70
N THR A 466 -9.74 17.49 -16.09
CA THR A 466 -8.85 18.57 -15.66
C THR A 466 -8.44 19.35 -16.91
N SER A 467 -8.89 20.59 -17.02
CA SER A 467 -8.75 21.39 -18.25
C SER A 467 -8.21 22.77 -18.04
N LEU A 468 -8.18 23.26 -16.80
CA LEU A 468 -7.81 24.64 -16.48
C LEU A 468 -6.64 24.70 -15.51
N VAL A 469 -5.69 25.58 -15.82
CA VAL A 469 -4.60 26.03 -14.95
C VAL A 469 -4.62 27.55 -14.84
N LYS A 470 -4.52 28.07 -13.61
CA LYS A 470 -4.48 29.50 -13.35
C LYS A 470 -3.37 29.83 -12.37
N LEU A 471 -2.50 30.78 -12.73
CA LEU A 471 -1.54 31.37 -11.81
C LEU A 471 -2.20 32.56 -11.09
N VAL A 472 -2.10 32.56 -9.76
CA VAL A 472 -2.63 33.62 -8.91
C VAL A 472 -1.50 34.17 -8.06
N SER A 473 -1.32 35.52 -8.04
CA SER A 473 -0.48 36.19 -7.06
C SER A 473 -1.33 36.73 -5.90
N LEU A 474 -0.81 36.60 -4.69
CA LEU A 474 -1.53 36.92 -3.44
C LEU A 474 -1.33 38.36 -3.02
#